data_70eeb2ddb2798fa2de88c24f531fe054
#
_entry.id   70eeb2ddb2798fa2de88c24f531fe054
#
_cell.length_a   1.000
_cell.length_b   1.000
_cell.length_c   1.000
_cell.angle_alpha   90.00
_cell.angle_beta   90.00
_cell.angle_gamma   90.00
#
_symmetry.space_group_name_H-M   'P 1'
#
loop_
_entity.id
_entity.type
_entity.pdbx_description
1 polymer ?
#
loop_
_entity_poly.entity_id
_entity_poly.type
_entity_poly.pdbx_seq_one_letter_code
_entity_poly.pdbx_strand_id
1 'polypeptide(L)'
;MRKILHILISGILAVSCQQEYIPERASGECVLELNLSRTNKPDATTRAVDEDLAVSILTDGSLYKYYPAGEIPDKIVLDIMEGEKKAFVIQAYTENQDTWQSANNGKGEGCYFAEQTIEMEYDEFKRLDMSVPMTNYAVSLELPPLFDVLFPHYTFSLSSGSRNVSITQKEKAYFDIKDGGFSYALQATNMDGATHSHSPIRFTDVQSGKLFLLKYNYDSDATSGGIEIEITLDMETEETDKDI
;
A
#
# COMPACT_ATOMS: atom_id res chain seq x y z
N MET A 1 15.02 53.33 54.08
CA MET A 1 15.26 51.95 54.40
C MET A 1 14.15 51.08 53.74
N ARG A 2 14.41 50.51 52.57
CA ARG A 2 13.48 49.61 51.88
C ARG A 2 14.21 48.27 51.68
N LYS A 3 13.72 47.24 52.34
CA LYS A 3 14.24 45.87 52.23
C LYS A 3 13.64 45.24 50.99
N ILE A 4 14.49 44.82 50.05
CA ILE A 4 14.12 44.06 48.87
C ILE A 4 14.18 42.57 49.21
N LEU A 5 13.01 41.92 49.15
CA LEU A 5 12.86 40.50 49.41
C LEU A 5 13.07 39.77 48.05
N HIS A 6 14.13 38.96 47.95
CA HIS A 6 14.38 38.10 46.80
C HIS A 6 13.66 36.78 47.02
N ILE A 7 12.65 36.53 46.18
CA ILE A 7 11.96 35.22 46.12
C ILE A 7 12.69 34.38 45.09
N LEU A 8 13.39 33.36 45.57
CA LEU A 8 13.98 32.31 44.73
C LEU A 8 12.86 31.33 44.39
N ILE A 9 12.44 31.32 43.09
CA ILE A 9 11.54 30.32 42.56
C ILE A 9 12.40 29.15 42.08
N SER A 10 12.44 28.07 42.88
CA SER A 10 13.02 26.78 42.49
C SER A 10 12.05 26.07 41.57
N GLY A 11 12.34 26.09 40.26
CA GLY A 11 11.63 25.29 39.26
C GLY A 11 11.95 23.81 39.45
N ILE A 12 10.98 23.04 39.92
CA ILE A 12 11.05 21.58 39.93
C ILE A 12 10.75 21.12 38.49
N LEU A 13 11.78 20.71 37.73
CA LEU A 13 11.65 19.96 36.52
C LEU A 13 11.14 18.56 36.86
N ALA A 14 9.85 18.35 36.74
CA ALA A 14 9.28 17.02 36.76
C ALA A 14 9.67 16.32 35.42
N VAL A 15 10.74 15.52 35.47
CA VAL A 15 11.03 14.55 34.41
C VAL A 15 9.94 13.50 34.52
N SER A 16 8.93 13.62 33.66
CA SER A 16 7.95 12.58 33.43
C SER A 16 8.68 11.43 32.71
N CYS A 17 9.17 10.46 33.45
CA CYS A 17 9.44 9.15 32.87
C CYS A 17 8.10 8.61 32.40
N GLN A 18 7.87 8.62 31.08
CA GLN A 18 6.85 7.76 30.46
C GLN A 18 7.33 6.34 30.74
N GLN A 19 6.85 5.73 31.80
CA GLN A 19 6.93 4.29 31.98
C GLN A 19 6.08 3.69 30.86
N GLU A 20 6.73 3.05 29.88
CA GLU A 20 6.02 2.18 28.95
C GLU A 20 5.19 1.20 29.77
N TYR A 21 3.88 1.27 29.59
CA TYR A 21 2.96 0.36 30.25
C TYR A 21 3.19 -1.03 29.66
N ILE A 22 3.99 -1.85 30.35
CA ILE A 22 4.10 -3.28 30.04
C ILE A 22 2.82 -3.92 30.60
N PRO A 23 1.92 -4.41 29.75
CA PRO A 23 0.69 -5.02 30.22
C PRO A 23 1.00 -6.24 31.07
N GLU A 24 0.29 -6.34 32.20
CA GLU A 24 0.38 -7.47 33.11
C GLU A 24 0.03 -8.75 32.37
N ARG A 25 0.99 -9.66 32.23
CA ARG A 25 0.82 -10.98 31.60
C ARG A 25 0.90 -12.08 32.65
N ALA A 26 0.27 -13.21 32.41
CA ALA A 26 0.47 -14.39 33.23
C ALA A 26 1.92 -14.87 33.05
N SER A 27 2.55 -15.27 34.16
CA SER A 27 3.93 -15.82 34.14
C SER A 27 3.95 -17.09 33.29
N GLY A 28 4.89 -17.18 32.35
CA GLY A 28 5.01 -18.33 31.43
C GLY A 28 4.34 -18.14 30.08
N GLU A 29 3.68 -17.01 29.82
CA GLU A 29 3.09 -16.73 28.50
C GLU A 29 4.10 -16.00 27.59
N CYS A 30 4.31 -16.57 26.40
CA CYS A 30 4.97 -15.91 25.28
C CYS A 30 3.97 -15.07 24.52
N VAL A 31 4.18 -13.76 24.44
CA VAL A 31 3.22 -12.85 23.84
C VAL A 31 3.88 -12.06 22.69
N LEU A 32 3.24 -12.12 21.51
CA LEU A 32 3.59 -11.30 20.35
C LEU A 32 2.51 -10.23 20.14
N GLU A 33 2.92 -8.97 20.07
CA GLU A 33 2.11 -7.83 19.65
C GLU A 33 2.52 -7.45 18.22
N LEU A 34 1.57 -7.46 17.27
CA LEU A 34 1.83 -7.12 15.87
C LEU A 34 1.28 -5.73 15.54
N ASN A 35 2.13 -4.90 14.93
CA ASN A 35 1.72 -3.66 14.28
C ASN A 35 1.97 -3.81 12.78
N LEU A 36 0.92 -3.85 12.00
CA LEU A 36 0.99 -4.01 10.56
C LEU A 36 0.67 -2.69 9.86
N SER A 37 1.44 -2.35 8.84
CA SER A 37 1.17 -1.17 8.00
C SER A 37 1.37 -1.51 6.53
N ARG A 38 0.34 -1.25 5.69
CA ARG A 38 0.51 -1.36 4.25
C ARG A 38 1.31 -0.18 3.70
N THR A 39 2.33 -0.48 2.92
CA THR A 39 3.13 0.51 2.21
C THR A 39 2.85 0.48 0.72
N ASN A 40 3.13 1.57 0.02
CA ASN A 40 2.86 1.74 -1.42
C ASN A 40 1.38 1.58 -1.79
N LYS A 41 0.48 2.09 -0.94
CA LYS A 41 -0.95 2.11 -1.21
C LYS A 41 -1.29 3.27 -2.16
N PRO A 42 -1.83 3.02 -3.36
CA PRO A 42 -2.11 4.08 -4.34
C PRO A 42 -3.20 5.09 -3.93
N ASP A 43 -3.87 4.87 -2.80
CA ASP A 43 -4.98 5.69 -2.29
C ASP A 43 -4.76 6.13 -0.83
N ALA A 44 -3.53 6.43 -0.42
CA ALA A 44 -3.20 6.80 0.96
C ALA A 44 -3.86 8.12 1.40
N THR A 45 -5.18 8.13 1.58
CA THR A 45 -5.90 9.24 2.19
C THR A 45 -6.29 9.01 3.65
N THR A 46 -6.07 7.82 4.18
CA THR A 46 -6.35 7.52 5.60
C THR A 46 -5.36 6.48 6.12
N ARG A 47 -4.84 6.70 7.33
CA ARG A 47 -4.29 5.64 8.18
C ARG A 47 -5.44 4.66 8.48
N ALA A 48 -5.72 3.76 7.56
CA ALA A 48 -6.55 2.62 7.89
C ALA A 48 -5.71 1.73 8.81
N VAL A 49 -6.20 1.45 9.99
CA VAL A 49 -5.80 0.25 10.73
C VAL A 49 -5.92 -0.88 9.71
N ASP A 50 -4.89 -1.72 9.57
CA ASP A 50 -4.82 -2.71 8.50
C ASP A 50 -5.78 -3.88 8.74
N GLU A 51 -7.06 -3.56 8.86
CA GLU A 51 -8.16 -4.52 9.01
C GLU A 51 -8.31 -5.44 7.78
N ASP A 52 -7.67 -5.08 6.66
CA ASP A 52 -7.72 -5.87 5.41
C ASP A 52 -6.57 -6.89 5.29
N LEU A 53 -5.70 -7.01 6.27
CA LEU A 53 -4.60 -7.98 6.26
C LEU A 53 -4.93 -9.21 7.10
N ALA A 54 -4.68 -10.39 6.53
CA ALA A 54 -4.64 -11.65 7.25
C ALA A 54 -3.22 -11.95 7.75
N VAL A 55 -3.10 -12.75 8.79
CA VAL A 55 -1.82 -13.18 9.34
C VAL A 55 -1.76 -14.71 9.45
N SER A 56 -0.71 -15.29 8.89
CA SER A 56 -0.30 -16.67 9.14
C SER A 56 0.98 -16.70 9.95
N ILE A 57 0.99 -17.52 10.99
CA ILE A 57 2.17 -17.80 11.81
C ILE A 57 2.56 -19.25 11.55
N LEU A 58 3.77 -19.45 11.07
CA LEU A 58 4.32 -20.77 10.79
C LEU A 58 5.45 -21.08 11.78
N THR A 59 5.61 -22.36 12.09
CA THR A 59 6.75 -22.89 12.82
C THR A 59 7.15 -24.21 12.19
N ASP A 60 8.45 -24.46 12.01
CA ASP A 60 9.00 -25.67 11.37
C ASP A 60 8.38 -25.92 9.97
N GLY A 61 8.10 -24.83 9.22
CA GLY A 61 7.49 -24.91 7.89
C GLY A 61 6.01 -25.28 7.86
N SER A 62 5.34 -25.41 9.03
CA SER A 62 3.93 -25.76 9.14
C SER A 62 3.12 -24.61 9.71
N LEU A 63 1.88 -24.46 9.25
CA LEU A 63 0.95 -23.48 9.80
C LEU A 63 0.68 -23.77 11.28
N TYR A 64 0.97 -22.81 12.13
CA TYR A 64 0.74 -22.87 13.57
C TYR A 64 -0.54 -22.13 13.98
N LYS A 65 -0.70 -20.87 13.51
CA LYS A 65 -1.93 -20.08 13.73
C LYS A 65 -2.28 -19.29 12.48
N TYR A 66 -3.58 -19.05 12.30
CA TYR A 66 -4.11 -18.22 11.23
C TYR A 66 -5.14 -17.25 11.80
N TYR A 67 -5.05 -15.99 11.37
CA TYR A 67 -6.01 -14.94 11.69
C TYR A 67 -6.49 -14.30 10.39
N PRO A 68 -7.79 -14.38 10.08
CA PRO A 68 -8.35 -13.70 8.92
C PRO A 68 -8.26 -12.18 9.07
N ALA A 69 -8.45 -11.48 7.97
CA ALA A 69 -8.47 -10.02 7.94
C ALA A 69 -9.52 -9.46 8.93
N GLY A 70 -9.13 -8.47 9.71
CA GLY A 70 -9.97 -7.86 10.75
C GLY A 70 -10.14 -8.66 12.04
N GLU A 71 -9.52 -9.85 12.16
CA GLU A 71 -9.65 -10.71 13.35
C GLU A 71 -8.31 -10.92 14.09
N ILE A 72 -7.30 -10.10 13.78
CA ILE A 72 -6.00 -10.19 14.45
C ILE A 72 -6.15 -9.62 15.86
N PRO A 73 -5.88 -10.42 16.92
CA PRO A 73 -5.97 -9.93 18.28
C PRO A 73 -4.78 -9.01 18.61
N ASP A 74 -4.99 -8.07 19.53
CA ASP A 74 -3.93 -7.17 20.02
C ASP A 74 -2.72 -7.93 20.57
N LYS A 75 -2.95 -9.11 21.11
CA LYS A 75 -1.93 -9.99 21.68
C LYS A 75 -2.10 -11.42 21.21
N ILE A 76 -1.06 -11.95 20.63
CA ILE A 76 -0.98 -13.33 20.16
C ILE A 76 -0.16 -14.14 21.17
N VAL A 77 -0.79 -15.11 21.82
CA VAL A 77 -0.09 -16.02 22.72
C VAL A 77 0.52 -17.16 21.88
N LEU A 78 1.83 -17.38 22.08
CA LEU A 78 2.60 -18.45 21.42
C LEU A 78 3.04 -19.48 22.46
N ASP A 79 2.93 -20.76 22.13
CA ASP A 79 3.27 -21.86 23.06
C ASP A 79 4.76 -22.21 22.90
N ILE A 80 5.55 -21.87 23.91
CA ILE A 80 6.99 -22.18 24.02
C ILE A 80 7.22 -22.79 25.41
N MET A 81 7.91 -23.93 25.48
CA MET A 81 8.19 -24.59 26.76
C MET A 81 9.33 -23.88 27.51
N GLU A 82 9.33 -24.02 28.83
CA GLU A 82 10.39 -23.44 29.67
C GLU A 82 11.78 -23.92 29.22
N GLY A 83 12.68 -22.94 28.99
CA GLY A 83 14.05 -23.20 28.53
C GLY A 83 14.18 -23.41 27.02
N GLU A 84 13.09 -23.35 26.25
CA GLU A 84 13.12 -23.43 24.80
C GLU A 84 13.20 -22.04 24.14
N LYS A 85 13.80 -22.04 22.96
CA LYS A 85 13.80 -20.95 21.98
C LYS A 85 13.22 -21.47 20.68
N LYS A 86 12.27 -20.73 20.10
CA LYS A 86 11.54 -21.17 18.92
C LYS A 86 11.47 -20.08 17.87
N ALA A 87 11.65 -20.49 16.61
CA ALA A 87 11.51 -19.60 15.46
C ALA A 87 10.08 -19.66 14.92
N PHE A 88 9.52 -18.48 14.61
CA PHE A 88 8.24 -18.32 13.95
C PHE A 88 8.42 -17.47 12.69
N VAL A 89 7.76 -17.89 11.62
CA VAL A 89 7.64 -17.09 10.40
C VAL A 89 6.27 -16.41 10.42
N ILE A 90 6.27 -15.10 10.44
CA ILE A 90 5.06 -14.28 10.41
C ILE A 90 4.84 -13.84 8.97
N GLN A 91 3.70 -14.21 8.39
CA GLN A 91 3.27 -13.76 7.06
C GLN A 91 2.05 -12.87 7.23
N ALA A 92 2.11 -11.65 6.68
CA ALA A 92 0.98 -10.73 6.61
C ALA A 92 0.63 -10.47 5.15
N TYR A 93 -0.65 -10.59 4.79
CA TYR A 93 -1.07 -10.51 3.39
C TYR A 93 -2.56 -10.19 3.25
N THR A 94 -2.94 -9.70 2.06
CA THR A 94 -4.36 -9.59 1.67
C THR A 94 -4.88 -10.96 1.25
N GLU A 95 -6.09 -11.33 1.66
CA GLU A 95 -6.70 -12.65 1.37
C GLU A 95 -7.02 -12.86 -0.12
N ASN A 96 -6.96 -11.81 -0.92
CA ASN A 96 -7.29 -11.84 -2.34
C ASN A 96 -6.15 -12.33 -3.26
N GLN A 97 -5.07 -12.95 -2.74
CA GLN A 97 -3.86 -13.31 -3.50
C GLN A 97 -4.15 -14.07 -4.80
N ASP A 98 -5.20 -14.91 -4.82
CA ASP A 98 -5.59 -15.69 -5.99
C ASP A 98 -6.72 -15.06 -6.82
N THR A 99 -7.44 -14.08 -6.28
CA THR A 99 -8.68 -13.54 -6.88
C THR A 99 -8.63 -12.05 -7.21
N TRP A 100 -7.59 -11.35 -6.83
CA TRP A 100 -7.45 -9.90 -6.99
C TRP A 100 -7.69 -9.40 -8.42
N GLN A 101 -7.40 -10.23 -9.44
CA GLN A 101 -7.55 -9.85 -10.84
C GLN A 101 -9.01 -9.69 -11.26
N SER A 102 -9.93 -10.39 -10.61
CA SER A 102 -11.38 -10.32 -10.90
C SER A 102 -12.11 -9.23 -10.13
N ALA A 103 -11.47 -8.63 -9.12
CA ALA A 103 -12.03 -7.54 -8.35
C ALA A 103 -12.33 -6.31 -9.23
N ASN A 104 -13.22 -5.43 -8.76
CA ASN A 104 -13.55 -4.15 -9.41
C ASN A 104 -13.91 -4.31 -10.90
N ASN A 105 -14.77 -5.26 -11.23
CA ASN A 105 -15.19 -5.56 -12.60
C ASN A 105 -14.01 -5.95 -13.53
N GLY A 106 -13.06 -6.73 -13.01
CA GLY A 106 -11.89 -7.19 -13.73
C GLY A 106 -10.74 -6.18 -13.80
N LYS A 107 -10.86 -5.00 -13.17
CA LYS A 107 -9.76 -4.04 -13.08
C LYS A 107 -8.71 -4.45 -12.06
N GLY A 108 -9.08 -5.34 -11.14
CA GLY A 108 -8.21 -5.83 -10.10
C GLY A 108 -8.15 -4.92 -8.88
N GLU A 109 -7.32 -5.31 -7.93
CA GLU A 109 -7.02 -4.56 -6.70
C GLU A 109 -5.60 -4.79 -6.22
N GLY A 110 -5.14 -4.01 -5.24
CA GLY A 110 -3.79 -4.14 -4.69
C GLY A 110 -3.64 -5.44 -3.89
N CYS A 111 -2.58 -6.18 -4.17
CA CYS A 111 -2.13 -7.32 -3.39
C CYS A 111 -0.97 -6.92 -2.50
N TYR A 112 -1.01 -7.31 -1.24
CA TYR A 112 0.01 -7.00 -0.25
C TYR A 112 0.57 -8.29 0.35
N PHE A 113 1.87 -8.35 0.56
CA PHE A 113 2.52 -9.48 1.20
C PHE A 113 3.82 -9.07 1.86
N ALA A 114 4.04 -9.56 3.07
CA ALA A 114 5.33 -9.52 3.74
C ALA A 114 5.53 -10.77 4.58
N GLU A 115 6.77 -11.13 4.78
CA GLU A 115 7.18 -12.25 5.62
C GLU A 115 8.35 -11.82 6.49
N GLN A 116 8.30 -12.18 7.78
CA GLN A 116 9.39 -11.93 8.71
C GLN A 116 9.56 -13.10 9.67
N THR A 117 10.79 -13.55 9.83
CA THR A 117 11.14 -14.56 10.84
C THR A 117 11.51 -13.87 12.14
N ILE A 118 10.95 -14.35 13.24
CA ILE A 118 11.30 -13.95 14.59
C ILE A 118 11.69 -15.17 15.41
N GLU A 119 12.58 -14.96 16.38
CA GLU A 119 12.87 -15.94 17.40
C GLU A 119 12.28 -15.45 18.72
N MET A 120 11.66 -16.34 19.46
CA MET A 120 11.08 -16.04 20.79
C MET A 120 11.50 -17.11 21.81
N GLU A 121 11.69 -16.68 23.04
CA GLU A 121 12.02 -17.52 24.17
C GLU A 121 10.83 -17.66 25.12
N TYR A 122 10.88 -18.66 25.98
CA TYR A 122 9.87 -18.82 27.03
C TYR A 122 9.71 -17.54 27.88
N ASP A 123 8.46 -17.19 28.18
CA ASP A 123 8.09 -16.00 28.97
C ASP A 123 8.54 -14.65 28.33
N GLU A 124 8.70 -14.58 26.99
CA GLU A 124 9.08 -13.37 26.27
C GLU A 124 7.85 -12.56 25.83
N PHE A 125 7.93 -11.25 25.94
CA PHE A 125 7.04 -10.31 25.25
C PHE A 125 7.81 -9.66 24.10
N LYS A 126 7.26 -9.71 22.90
CA LYS A 126 7.85 -9.09 21.71
C LYS A 126 6.83 -8.26 20.95
N ARG A 127 7.23 -7.05 20.60
CA ARG A 127 6.49 -6.21 19.62
C ARG A 127 7.18 -6.33 18.27
N LEU A 128 6.38 -6.52 17.23
CA LEU A 128 6.83 -6.59 15.85
C LEU A 128 6.09 -5.57 15.01
N ASP A 129 6.82 -4.57 14.51
CA ASP A 129 6.34 -3.62 13.52
C ASP A 129 6.70 -4.14 12.13
N MET A 130 5.70 -4.36 11.28
CA MET A 130 5.90 -4.99 9.98
C MET A 130 5.24 -4.16 8.87
N SER A 131 6.05 -3.71 7.92
CA SER A 131 5.59 -3.06 6.71
C SER A 131 5.22 -4.10 5.66
N VAL A 132 4.02 -4.01 5.11
CA VAL A 132 3.47 -4.94 4.13
C VAL A 132 3.33 -4.24 2.78
N PRO A 133 4.32 -4.38 1.88
CA PRO A 133 4.32 -3.72 0.59
C PRO A 133 3.31 -4.33 -0.38
N MET A 134 2.81 -3.50 -1.31
CA MET A 134 2.05 -3.98 -2.45
C MET A 134 2.95 -4.77 -3.41
N THR A 135 2.50 -5.93 -3.86
CA THR A 135 3.29 -6.88 -4.69
C THR A 135 3.00 -6.77 -6.17
N ASN A 136 1.85 -6.24 -6.55
CA ASN A 136 1.48 -5.89 -7.92
C ASN A 136 1.72 -4.40 -8.20
N TYR A 137 1.33 -3.89 -9.37
CA TYR A 137 1.38 -2.47 -9.69
C TYR A 137 0.03 -2.00 -10.24
N ALA A 138 -0.19 -0.69 -10.19
CA ALA A 138 -1.40 -0.06 -10.70
C ALA A 138 -1.09 0.87 -11.89
N VAL A 139 -2.09 1.03 -12.78
CA VAL A 139 -2.06 2.01 -13.87
C VAL A 139 -3.34 2.83 -13.80
N SER A 140 -3.22 4.14 -13.93
CA SER A 140 -4.36 5.06 -14.00
C SER A 140 -4.22 6.04 -15.17
N LEU A 141 -5.32 6.72 -15.48
CA LEU A 141 -5.44 7.64 -16.60
C LEU A 141 -5.81 9.04 -16.12
N GLU A 142 -5.06 10.03 -16.61
CA GLU A 142 -5.42 11.44 -16.50
C GLU A 142 -5.59 12.03 -17.91
N LEU A 143 -6.74 12.60 -18.17
CA LEU A 143 -7.08 13.26 -19.43
C LEU A 143 -7.03 14.77 -19.27
N PRO A 144 -6.68 15.52 -20.33
CA PRO A 144 -6.61 16.97 -20.26
C PRO A 144 -8.00 17.60 -20.01
N PRO A 145 -8.07 18.83 -19.49
CA PRO A 145 -9.33 19.52 -19.26
C PRO A 145 -10.20 19.56 -20.51
N LEU A 146 -11.50 19.40 -20.33
CA LEU A 146 -12.50 19.39 -21.42
C LEU A 146 -12.38 18.24 -22.41
N PHE A 147 -11.56 17.23 -22.13
CA PHE A 147 -11.43 16.07 -23.03
C PHE A 147 -12.79 15.40 -23.28
N ASP A 148 -13.58 15.18 -22.22
CA ASP A 148 -14.90 14.54 -22.32
C ASP A 148 -15.90 15.38 -23.16
N VAL A 149 -15.68 16.69 -23.24
CA VAL A 149 -16.51 17.59 -24.05
C VAL A 149 -16.12 17.51 -25.53
N LEU A 150 -14.81 17.46 -25.81
CA LEU A 150 -14.28 17.39 -27.17
C LEU A 150 -14.41 15.99 -27.78
N PHE A 151 -14.30 14.98 -26.93
CA PHE A 151 -14.36 13.56 -27.27
C PHE A 151 -15.37 12.82 -26.40
N PRO A 152 -16.69 12.99 -26.66
CA PRO A 152 -17.74 12.40 -25.82
C PRO A 152 -17.73 10.86 -25.80
N HIS A 153 -17.02 10.24 -26.73
CA HIS A 153 -16.86 8.79 -26.80
C HIS A 153 -15.38 8.44 -26.88
N TYR A 154 -14.85 7.82 -25.83
CA TYR A 154 -13.50 7.30 -25.86
C TYR A 154 -13.42 5.92 -25.19
N THR A 155 -12.40 5.16 -25.58
CA THR A 155 -12.00 3.91 -24.94
C THR A 155 -10.52 3.96 -24.68
N PHE A 156 -10.15 3.81 -23.41
CA PHE A 156 -8.77 3.64 -23.01
C PHE A 156 -8.55 2.20 -22.57
N SER A 157 -7.67 1.50 -23.29
CA SER A 157 -7.41 0.09 -23.12
C SER A 157 -6.01 -0.15 -22.57
N LEU A 158 -5.92 -1.02 -21.59
CA LEU A 158 -4.68 -1.52 -20.99
C LEU A 158 -4.58 -3.02 -21.23
N SER A 159 -3.40 -3.52 -21.57
CA SER A 159 -3.15 -4.95 -21.66
C SER A 159 -1.83 -5.31 -20.98
N SER A 160 -1.82 -6.41 -20.21
CA SER A 160 -0.64 -6.97 -19.55
C SER A 160 -0.80 -8.48 -19.43
N GLY A 161 0.18 -9.25 -19.88
CA GLY A 161 0.05 -10.69 -20.02
C GLY A 161 -1.15 -11.07 -20.90
N SER A 162 -2.06 -11.85 -20.35
CA SER A 162 -3.31 -12.25 -21.02
C SER A 162 -4.50 -11.33 -20.73
N ARG A 163 -4.33 -10.32 -19.86
CA ARG A 163 -5.41 -9.43 -19.42
C ARG A 163 -5.57 -8.23 -20.35
N ASN A 164 -6.83 -7.90 -20.63
CA ASN A 164 -7.23 -6.67 -21.30
C ASN A 164 -8.27 -5.98 -20.43
N VAL A 165 -8.03 -4.73 -20.09
CA VAL A 165 -8.87 -3.94 -19.18
C VAL A 165 -9.09 -2.57 -19.78
N SER A 166 -10.32 -2.07 -19.75
CA SER A 166 -10.63 -0.67 -20.09
C SER A 166 -10.88 0.12 -18.80
N ILE A 167 -10.29 1.29 -18.72
CA ILE A 167 -10.51 2.23 -17.62
C ILE A 167 -10.94 3.58 -18.15
N THR A 168 -11.62 4.32 -17.29
CA THR A 168 -11.94 5.74 -17.48
C THR A 168 -11.04 6.60 -16.60
N GLN A 169 -11.13 7.91 -16.77
CA GLN A 169 -10.39 8.86 -15.94
C GLN A 169 -10.62 8.59 -14.44
N LYS A 170 -9.56 8.63 -13.65
CA LYS A 170 -9.53 8.37 -12.21
C LYS A 170 -9.73 6.90 -11.78
N GLU A 171 -10.04 6.01 -12.70
CA GLU A 171 -10.02 4.58 -12.39
C GLU A 171 -8.60 4.03 -12.40
N LYS A 172 -8.41 2.92 -11.71
CA LYS A 172 -7.14 2.19 -11.66
C LYS A 172 -7.33 0.77 -12.14
N ALA A 173 -6.33 0.25 -12.84
CA ALA A 173 -6.23 -1.18 -13.14
C ALA A 173 -4.93 -1.72 -12.56
N TYR A 174 -4.99 -2.93 -11.99
CA TYR A 174 -3.86 -3.57 -11.34
C TYR A 174 -3.35 -4.74 -12.17
N PHE A 175 -2.04 -4.93 -12.20
CA PHE A 175 -1.38 -5.94 -13.02
C PHE A 175 -0.24 -6.63 -12.26
N ASP A 176 0.04 -7.88 -12.63
CA ASP A 176 1.13 -8.66 -12.06
C ASP A 176 2.47 -8.15 -12.60
N ILE A 177 3.45 -7.97 -11.71
CA ILE A 177 4.82 -7.61 -12.08
C ILE A 177 5.47 -8.65 -13.01
N LYS A 178 5.05 -9.91 -12.91
CA LYS A 178 5.56 -11.02 -13.72
C LYS A 178 5.24 -10.90 -15.21
N ASP A 179 4.23 -10.11 -15.56
CA ASP A 179 3.87 -9.86 -16.95
C ASP A 179 4.88 -8.97 -17.70
N GLY A 180 5.84 -8.38 -16.98
CA GLY A 180 6.95 -7.60 -17.53
C GLY A 180 6.51 -6.30 -18.20
N GLY A 181 5.42 -5.69 -17.74
CA GLY A 181 4.93 -4.42 -18.23
C GLY A 181 3.52 -4.45 -18.79
N PHE A 182 3.08 -3.31 -19.32
CA PHE A 182 1.75 -3.16 -19.91
C PHE A 182 1.81 -2.45 -21.27
N SER A 183 0.79 -2.63 -22.07
CA SER A 183 0.55 -1.83 -23.27
C SER A 183 -0.73 -1.01 -23.09
N TYR A 184 -0.77 0.17 -23.68
CA TYR A 184 -1.92 1.06 -23.59
C TYR A 184 -2.28 1.64 -24.95
N ALA A 185 -3.57 1.91 -25.18
CA ALA A 185 -4.09 2.54 -26.36
C ALA A 185 -5.30 3.41 -26.01
N LEU A 186 -5.39 4.57 -26.64
CA LEU A 186 -6.56 5.45 -26.59
C LEU A 186 -7.21 5.49 -27.97
N GLN A 187 -8.53 5.32 -28.01
CA GLN A 187 -9.37 5.61 -29.14
C GLN A 187 -10.42 6.62 -28.70
N ALA A 188 -10.53 7.74 -29.40
CA ALA A 188 -11.46 8.81 -29.05
C ALA A 188 -12.18 9.32 -30.31
N THR A 189 -13.47 9.58 -30.20
CA THR A 189 -14.31 10.11 -31.28
C THR A 189 -14.78 11.51 -30.89
N ASN A 190 -14.49 12.49 -31.75
CA ASN A 190 -14.90 13.87 -31.52
C ASN A 190 -16.40 14.08 -31.86
N MET A 191 -16.90 15.29 -31.60
CA MET A 191 -18.30 15.65 -31.86
C MET A 191 -18.70 15.57 -33.34
N ASP A 192 -17.76 15.70 -34.24
CA ASP A 192 -17.99 15.59 -35.73
C ASP A 192 -17.97 14.14 -36.20
N GLY A 193 -17.76 13.18 -35.28
CA GLY A 193 -17.71 11.76 -35.61
C GLY A 193 -16.34 11.28 -36.10
N ALA A 194 -15.33 12.13 -36.15
CA ALA A 194 -13.98 11.71 -36.50
C ALA A 194 -13.33 10.95 -35.34
N THR A 195 -12.74 9.79 -35.67
CA THR A 195 -12.08 8.94 -34.66
C THR A 195 -10.57 9.13 -34.72
N HIS A 196 -9.99 9.38 -33.60
CA HIS A 196 -8.55 9.49 -33.36
C HIS A 196 -8.09 8.30 -32.53
N SER A 197 -7.00 7.66 -32.93
CA SER A 197 -6.43 6.54 -32.20
C SER A 197 -4.93 6.44 -32.45
N HIS A 198 -4.20 5.88 -31.50
CA HIS A 198 -2.82 5.46 -31.71
C HIS A 198 -2.68 3.95 -31.54
N SER A 199 -1.67 3.39 -32.19
CA SER A 199 -1.29 1.99 -31.98
C SER A 199 -0.91 1.74 -30.52
N PRO A 200 -1.13 0.52 -29.99
CA PRO A 200 -0.71 0.21 -28.62
C PRO A 200 0.76 0.53 -28.38
N ILE A 201 1.03 1.28 -27.33
CA ILE A 201 2.38 1.63 -26.87
C ILE A 201 2.70 0.74 -25.68
N ARG A 202 3.88 0.11 -25.68
CA ARG A 202 4.32 -0.77 -24.60
C ARG A 202 5.25 -0.04 -23.65
N PHE A 203 4.98 -0.21 -22.34
CA PHE A 203 5.81 0.22 -21.25
C PHE A 203 6.30 -1.00 -20.46
N THR A 204 7.61 -1.09 -20.19
CA THR A 204 8.24 -2.28 -19.58
C THR A 204 8.98 -2.00 -18.27
N ASP A 205 9.21 -0.74 -17.91
CA ASP A 205 9.90 -0.38 -16.68
C ASP A 205 8.90 -0.31 -15.50
N VAL A 206 8.27 -1.46 -15.20
CA VAL A 206 7.30 -1.57 -14.11
C VAL A 206 7.96 -2.05 -12.83
N GLN A 207 7.44 -1.59 -11.70
CA GLN A 207 7.92 -1.94 -10.36
C GLN A 207 6.73 -2.26 -9.47
N SER A 208 6.94 -3.25 -8.59
CA SER A 208 5.99 -3.61 -7.53
C SER A 208 5.68 -2.40 -6.63
N GLY A 209 4.44 -2.25 -6.22
CA GLY A 209 4.04 -1.18 -5.31
C GLY A 209 3.97 0.21 -5.94
N LYS A 210 4.01 0.33 -7.27
CA LYS A 210 3.96 1.62 -7.95
C LYS A 210 2.63 1.86 -8.66
N LEU A 211 2.24 3.13 -8.70
CA LEU A 211 1.17 3.64 -9.54
C LEU A 211 1.78 4.36 -10.75
N PHE A 212 1.44 3.91 -11.95
CA PHE A 212 1.82 4.55 -13.21
C PHE A 212 0.65 5.42 -13.68
N LEU A 213 0.85 6.73 -13.68
CA LEU A 213 -0.11 7.69 -14.18
C LEU A 213 0.18 7.99 -15.65
N LEU A 214 -0.75 7.61 -16.53
CA LEU A 214 -0.71 7.94 -17.94
C LEU A 214 -1.43 9.26 -18.15
N LYS A 215 -0.66 10.31 -18.41
CA LYS A 215 -1.16 11.65 -18.59
C LYS A 215 -1.18 12.04 -20.05
N TYR A 216 -2.35 12.37 -20.55
CA TYR A 216 -2.55 12.90 -21.89
C TYR A 216 -2.66 14.42 -21.83
N ASN A 217 -1.92 15.11 -22.70
CA ASN A 217 -1.97 16.55 -22.85
C ASN A 217 -2.32 16.91 -24.29
N TYR A 218 -2.90 18.10 -24.51
CA TYR A 218 -3.03 18.62 -25.85
C TYR A 218 -1.65 19.09 -26.34
N ASP A 219 -1.27 18.64 -27.55
CA ASP A 219 -0.05 19.13 -28.19
C ASP A 219 -0.25 20.60 -28.56
N SER A 220 0.46 21.49 -27.88
CA SER A 220 0.40 22.94 -28.10
C SER A 220 0.99 23.38 -29.44
N ASP A 221 1.85 22.54 -30.05
CA ASP A 221 2.60 22.86 -31.26
C ASP A 221 1.96 22.29 -32.52
N ALA A 222 0.98 21.36 -32.35
CA ALA A 222 0.29 20.75 -33.48
C ALA A 222 -0.81 21.68 -34.02
N THR A 223 -0.61 22.25 -35.16
CA THR A 223 -1.64 22.95 -35.96
C THR A 223 -2.85 22.06 -36.33
N SER A 224 -2.83 20.78 -35.97
CA SER A 224 -3.82 19.77 -36.29
C SER A 224 -4.48 19.12 -35.06
N GLY A 225 -4.32 19.64 -33.84
CA GLY A 225 -4.95 19.10 -32.63
C GLY A 225 -4.36 17.76 -32.20
N GLY A 226 -3.03 17.66 -32.16
CA GLY A 226 -2.31 16.50 -31.65
C GLY A 226 -2.50 16.30 -30.13
N ILE A 227 -2.30 15.07 -29.69
CA ILE A 227 -2.31 14.69 -28.27
C ILE A 227 -0.90 14.20 -27.93
N GLU A 228 -0.29 14.83 -26.93
CA GLU A 228 0.99 14.39 -26.35
C GLU A 228 0.72 13.47 -25.14
N ILE A 229 1.58 12.47 -24.98
CA ILE A 229 1.44 11.48 -23.90
C ILE A 229 2.67 11.55 -23.02
N GLU A 230 2.44 11.81 -21.74
CA GLU A 230 3.46 11.74 -20.70
C GLU A 230 3.14 10.59 -19.75
N ILE A 231 4.14 9.75 -19.46
CA ILE A 231 4.03 8.73 -18.42
C ILE A 231 4.78 9.22 -17.20
N THR A 232 4.05 9.51 -16.15
CA THR A 232 4.62 9.90 -14.86
C THR A 232 4.50 8.73 -13.90
N LEU A 233 5.57 8.42 -13.18
CA LEU A 233 5.53 7.66 -11.95
C LEU A 233 4.95 8.58 -10.87
N ASP A 234 3.73 8.30 -10.43
CA ASP A 234 3.25 8.87 -9.19
C ASP A 234 4.00 8.14 -8.07
N MET A 235 5.13 8.70 -7.71
CA MET A 235 5.82 8.37 -6.48
C MET A 235 5.03 9.11 -5.41
N GLU A 236 4.00 8.48 -4.84
CA GLU A 236 3.57 8.90 -3.52
C GLU A 236 4.82 8.87 -2.65
N THR A 237 5.38 10.05 -2.46
CA THR A 237 6.43 10.32 -1.51
C THR A 237 5.97 9.74 -0.18
N GLU A 238 6.77 8.83 0.37
CA GLU A 238 6.76 8.60 1.80
C GLU A 238 6.81 9.99 2.45
N GLU A 239 5.68 10.50 2.93
CA GLU A 239 5.69 11.46 3.99
C GLU A 239 6.30 10.74 5.19
N THR A 240 7.60 10.78 5.25
CA THR A 240 8.29 10.63 6.51
C THR A 240 7.76 11.78 7.38
N ASP A 241 6.82 11.47 8.26
CA ASP A 241 6.55 12.26 9.44
C ASP A 241 7.86 12.33 10.25
N LYS A 242 8.75 13.20 9.79
CA LYS A 242 9.73 13.85 10.62
C LYS A 242 9.06 15.11 11.11
N ASP A 243 8.36 15.00 12.24
CA ASP A 243 8.23 16.17 13.07
C ASP A 243 7.78 15.79 14.48
N ILE A 244 8.75 16.02 15.34
CA ILE A 244 8.76 16.53 16.71
C ILE A 244 8.41 15.53 17.80
#